data_5a261f75cce828f8b6122c08d61a0df5
#
_entry.id   5a261f75cce828f8b6122c08d61a0df5
#
_cell.length_a   1.000
_cell.length_b   1.000
_cell.length_c   1.000
_cell.angle_alpha   90.00
_cell.angle_beta   90.00
_cell.angle_gamma   90.00
#
_symmetry.space_group_name_H-M   'P 1'
#
loop_
_entity.id
_entity.type
_entity.pdbx_description
1 polymer ?
#
loop_
_entity_poly.entity_id
_entity_poly.type
_entity_poly.pdbx_seq_one_letter_code
_entity_poly.pdbx_strand_id
1 'polypeptide(L)'
;MFPEAFLDRMSSLLGEEYGAFCEALKQERHQALRLNTLKRDEGGRNAAEVFGKVIGARGAEHTGCFAHLKKVPWTENGFYYERQDQPGRHPYHEAGLYYIQEPSAMAPAQLLAVQPGERVLDLCAAPGGKSTQLAAELKGEGILVCNEIHPARAKALSEHVERMGIVNACVTNEPPKRLSELFPDYFDKILVDAPCSGEGMFRKNQAACEEWSLENVKLCGDRQDEILDCAAVMLRPGGRLVYSTCTFAPLENEGSVVRFLKRHPH
;
A
#
# COMPACT_ATOMS: atom_id res chain seq x y z
N MET A 1 17.26 -18.36 4.43
CA MET A 1 18.45 -17.82 3.72
C MET A 1 17.92 -17.12 2.47
N PHE A 2 18.49 -15.99 2.07
CA PHE A 2 18.07 -15.33 0.82
C PHE A 2 18.53 -16.13 -0.39
N PRO A 3 17.78 -16.13 -1.52
CA PRO A 3 18.18 -16.84 -2.75
C PRO A 3 19.50 -16.29 -3.30
N GLU A 4 20.41 -17.18 -3.73
CA GLU A 4 21.72 -16.82 -4.26
C GLU A 4 21.61 -15.90 -5.48
N ALA A 5 20.79 -16.25 -6.45
CA ALA A 5 20.56 -15.45 -7.66
C ALA A 5 19.99 -14.03 -7.35
N PHE A 6 19.24 -13.86 -6.26
CA PHE A 6 18.83 -12.55 -5.78
C PHE A 6 20.01 -11.74 -5.28
N LEU A 7 20.87 -12.35 -4.43
CA LEU A 7 22.06 -11.69 -3.89
C LEU A 7 23.04 -11.29 -4.98
N ASP A 8 23.29 -12.16 -5.96
CA ASP A 8 24.17 -11.89 -7.11
C ASP A 8 23.66 -10.71 -7.94
N ARG A 9 22.35 -10.67 -8.21
CA ARG A 9 21.73 -9.54 -8.90
C ARG A 9 21.86 -8.25 -8.09
N MET A 10 21.57 -8.28 -6.79
CA MET A 10 21.72 -7.10 -5.93
C MET A 10 23.16 -6.62 -5.84
N SER A 11 24.13 -7.52 -5.77
CA SER A 11 25.57 -7.19 -5.82
C SER A 11 25.93 -6.46 -7.10
N SER A 12 25.43 -6.94 -8.25
CA SER A 12 25.69 -6.33 -9.55
C SER A 12 25.02 -4.95 -9.71
N LEU A 13 23.84 -4.76 -9.11
CA LEU A 13 23.08 -3.52 -9.19
C LEU A 13 23.63 -2.43 -8.27
N LEU A 14 24.04 -2.78 -7.07
CA LEU A 14 24.39 -1.84 -6.02
C LEU A 14 25.90 -1.55 -5.94
N GLY A 15 26.77 -2.41 -6.50
CA GLY A 15 28.20 -2.21 -6.48
C GLY A 15 28.72 -1.97 -5.06
N GLU A 16 29.29 -0.80 -4.82
CA GLU A 16 29.86 -0.41 -3.52
C GLU A 16 28.81 -0.34 -2.38
N GLU A 17 27.54 -0.09 -2.69
CA GLU A 17 26.46 -0.02 -1.71
C GLU A 17 25.94 -1.40 -1.27
N TYR A 18 26.35 -2.49 -1.94
CA TYR A 18 25.88 -3.85 -1.65
C TYR A 18 26.13 -4.27 -0.19
N GLY A 19 27.29 -3.91 0.37
CA GLY A 19 27.61 -4.20 1.77
C GLY A 19 26.62 -3.56 2.74
N ALA A 20 26.30 -2.28 2.54
CA ALA A 20 25.34 -1.55 3.35
C ALA A 20 23.92 -2.11 3.21
N PHE A 21 23.52 -2.54 2.00
CA PHE A 21 22.26 -3.22 1.75
C PHE A 21 22.13 -4.53 2.53
N CYS A 22 23.17 -5.37 2.51
CA CYS A 22 23.19 -6.63 3.26
C CYS A 22 23.07 -6.40 4.77
N GLU A 23 23.73 -5.39 5.32
CA GLU A 23 23.61 -5.03 6.74
C GLU A 23 22.21 -4.50 7.06
N ALA A 24 21.61 -3.69 6.20
CA ALA A 24 20.22 -3.23 6.37
C ALA A 24 19.19 -4.39 6.36
N LEU A 25 19.43 -5.43 5.57
CA LEU A 25 18.58 -6.62 5.57
C LEU A 25 18.61 -7.42 6.90
N LYS A 26 19.68 -7.30 7.67
CA LYS A 26 19.82 -7.96 9.00
C LYS A 26 19.18 -7.16 10.13
N GLN A 27 18.94 -5.86 9.93
CA GLN A 27 18.38 -4.99 10.96
C GLN A 27 16.88 -5.31 11.19
N GLU A 28 16.37 -4.95 12.36
CA GLU A 28 14.94 -5.01 12.62
C GLU A 28 14.20 -4.08 11.64
N ARG A 29 13.07 -4.58 11.14
CA ARG A 29 12.23 -3.79 10.22
C ARG A 29 11.49 -2.71 10.99
N HIS A 30 11.35 -1.56 10.38
CA HIS A 30 10.49 -0.51 10.90
C HIS A 30 9.02 -0.93 10.84
N GLN A 31 8.29 -0.64 11.90
CA GLN A 31 6.86 -0.88 12.01
C GLN A 31 6.14 0.45 12.12
N ALA A 32 4.99 0.57 11.46
CA ALA A 32 4.21 1.79 11.51
C ALA A 32 2.70 1.49 11.49
N LEU A 33 1.95 2.49 11.91
CA LEU A 33 0.51 2.54 11.80
C LEU A 33 0.09 3.86 11.14
N ARG A 34 -1.08 3.88 10.54
CA ARG A 34 -1.67 5.07 9.93
C ARG A 34 -3.02 5.34 10.59
N LEU A 35 -3.15 6.54 11.16
CA LEU A 35 -4.39 6.96 11.83
C LEU A 35 -5.54 7.08 10.83
N ASN A 36 -6.73 6.69 11.26
CA ASN A 36 -7.94 6.79 10.47
C ASN A 36 -8.62 8.15 10.72
N THR A 37 -8.56 9.01 9.73
CA THR A 37 -9.16 10.36 9.81
C THR A 37 -10.66 10.38 9.52
N LEU A 38 -11.26 9.27 9.05
CA LEU A 38 -12.68 9.16 8.76
C LEU A 38 -13.51 8.94 10.04
N LYS A 39 -12.96 8.21 11.02
CA LYS A 39 -13.64 7.97 12.30
C LYS A 39 -13.51 9.18 13.22
N ARG A 40 -14.65 9.58 13.79
CA ARG A 40 -14.77 10.70 14.73
C ARG A 40 -15.35 10.22 16.05
N ASP A 41 -14.95 10.87 17.14
CA ASP A 41 -15.58 10.70 18.45
C ASP A 41 -16.91 11.48 18.55
N GLU A 42 -17.60 11.36 19.68
CA GLU A 42 -18.85 12.09 19.96
C GLU A 42 -18.68 13.62 19.89
N GLY A 43 -17.47 14.14 20.11
CA GLY A 43 -17.12 15.54 19.96
C GLY A 43 -16.72 15.94 18.53
N GLY A 44 -16.83 15.04 17.57
CA GLY A 44 -16.47 15.26 16.16
C GLY A 44 -14.98 15.23 15.86
N ARG A 45 -14.12 14.90 16.83
CA ARG A 45 -12.66 14.81 16.66
C ARG A 45 -12.29 13.49 15.98
N ASN A 46 -11.42 13.55 14.99
CA ASN A 46 -10.88 12.36 14.35
C ASN A 46 -9.76 11.69 15.19
N ALA A 47 -9.35 10.49 14.77
CA ALA A 47 -8.31 9.74 15.46
C ALA A 47 -6.99 10.54 15.62
N ALA A 48 -6.59 11.33 14.62
CA ALA A 48 -5.37 12.14 14.71
C ALA A 48 -5.47 13.24 15.78
N GLU A 49 -6.64 13.86 15.94
CA GLU A 49 -6.88 14.87 16.98
C GLU A 49 -6.95 14.26 18.38
N VAL A 50 -7.49 13.04 18.50
CA VAL A 50 -7.53 12.30 19.78
C VAL A 50 -6.13 11.82 20.15
N PHE A 51 -5.43 11.15 19.23
CA PHE A 51 -4.09 10.64 19.47
C PHE A 51 -3.04 11.75 19.55
N GLY A 52 -3.19 12.84 18.80
CA GLY A 52 -2.27 13.97 18.85
C GLY A 52 -2.17 14.61 20.25
N LYS A 53 -3.26 14.58 21.03
CA LYS A 53 -3.24 15.00 22.43
C LYS A 53 -2.50 14.00 23.32
N VAL A 54 -2.59 12.71 23.04
CA VAL A 54 -1.88 11.65 23.76
C VAL A 54 -0.38 11.69 23.44
N ILE A 55 -0.03 11.90 22.17
CA ILE A 55 1.37 11.99 21.70
C ILE A 55 2.06 13.28 22.20
N GLY A 56 1.31 14.38 22.35
CA GLY A 56 1.83 15.68 22.78
C GLY A 56 1.85 15.92 24.29
N ALA A 57 1.16 15.10 25.07
CA ALA A 57 1.06 15.28 26.52
C ALA A 57 2.27 14.69 27.24
N ARG A 58 3.36 15.46 27.33
CA ARG A 58 4.42 15.17 28.30
C ARG A 58 3.81 15.25 29.72
N GLY A 59 3.58 14.10 30.34
CA GLY A 59 3.15 14.01 31.74
C GLY A 59 1.81 13.36 32.03
N ALA A 60 1.10 12.77 31.07
CA ALA A 60 -0.07 11.96 31.36
C ALA A 60 0.40 10.57 31.85
N GLU A 61 0.07 10.22 33.09
CA GLU A 61 0.29 8.88 33.71
C GLU A 61 -0.50 7.73 33.03
N HIS A 62 -0.96 7.95 31.80
CA HIS A 62 -1.52 6.89 30.99
C HIS A 62 -0.40 6.27 30.17
N THR A 63 0.19 5.22 30.71
CA THR A 63 1.04 4.21 30.07
C THR A 63 0.27 3.52 28.92
N GLY A 64 -0.19 4.30 27.95
CA GLY A 64 -0.81 3.80 26.73
C GLY A 64 0.26 3.49 25.68
N CYS A 65 0.05 2.43 24.91
CA CYS A 65 0.94 1.89 23.87
C CYS A 65 1.30 2.88 22.72
N PHE A 66 1.11 4.16 22.88
CA PHE A 66 1.32 5.19 21.83
C PHE A 66 2.15 6.41 22.29
N ALA A 67 2.81 6.33 23.44
CA ALA A 67 3.55 7.46 24.02
C ALA A 67 4.80 7.88 23.21
N HIS A 68 5.31 7.01 22.33
CA HIS A 68 6.59 7.18 21.63
C HIS A 68 6.47 7.20 20.10
N LEU A 69 5.26 7.43 19.58
CA LEU A 69 5.05 7.46 18.13
C LEU A 69 5.89 8.56 17.46
N LYS A 70 6.67 8.17 16.44
CA LYS A 70 7.43 9.09 15.60
C LYS A 70 6.77 9.21 14.24
N LYS A 71 6.64 10.42 13.71
CA LYS A 71 6.00 10.66 12.42
C LYS A 71 6.77 10.01 11.28
N VAL A 72 6.05 9.37 10.35
CA VAL A 72 6.59 8.94 9.05
C VAL A 72 6.69 10.17 8.15
N PRO A 73 7.89 10.54 7.64
CA PRO A 73 8.11 11.85 7.01
C PRO A 73 7.26 12.12 5.75
N TRP A 74 6.86 11.09 5.02
CA TRP A 74 6.16 11.22 3.72
C TRP A 74 4.64 11.02 3.82
N THR A 75 4.08 11.01 5.00
CA THR A 75 2.62 10.94 5.19
C THR A 75 2.18 11.75 6.41
N GLU A 76 1.00 12.36 6.33
CA GLU A 76 0.49 13.19 7.42
C GLU A 76 0.04 12.37 8.64
N ASN A 77 -0.52 11.17 8.41
CA ASN A 77 -1.19 10.37 9.42
C ASN A 77 -0.46 9.07 9.76
N GLY A 78 0.76 8.88 9.26
CA GLY A 78 1.60 7.71 9.51
C GLY A 78 2.58 7.94 10.65
N PHE A 79 2.73 6.91 11.51
CA PHE A 79 3.60 6.96 12.68
C PHE A 79 4.33 5.64 12.86
N TYR A 80 5.62 5.71 13.13
CA TYR A 80 6.40 4.58 13.60
C TYR A 80 6.00 4.23 15.02
N TYR A 81 5.93 2.94 15.33
CA TYR A 81 5.73 2.43 16.68
C TYR A 81 6.80 1.40 17.05
N GLU A 82 6.97 1.15 18.33
CA GLU A 82 7.92 0.17 18.84
C GLU A 82 7.24 -1.21 19.01
N ARG A 83 8.03 -2.29 18.90
CA ARG A 83 7.52 -3.66 18.98
C ARG A 83 6.71 -3.95 20.26
N GLN A 84 7.10 -3.30 21.35
CA GLN A 84 6.42 -3.42 22.65
C GLN A 84 5.01 -2.83 22.66
N ASP A 85 4.69 -1.90 21.76
CA ASP A 85 3.39 -1.24 21.69
C ASP A 85 2.25 -2.19 21.27
N GLN A 86 2.57 -3.28 20.56
CA GLN A 86 1.63 -4.32 20.12
C GLN A 86 0.28 -3.78 19.63
N PRO A 87 0.22 -2.82 18.71
CA PRO A 87 -1.02 -2.13 18.34
C PRO A 87 -2.11 -3.08 17.81
N GLY A 88 -1.72 -4.24 17.25
CA GLY A 88 -2.67 -5.25 16.77
C GLY A 88 -3.50 -5.92 17.88
N ARG A 89 -3.12 -5.77 19.15
CA ARG A 89 -3.86 -6.31 20.30
C ARG A 89 -4.72 -5.27 21.01
N HIS A 90 -4.64 -4.02 20.59
CA HIS A 90 -5.35 -2.94 21.24
C HIS A 90 -6.80 -2.83 20.72
N PRO A 91 -7.81 -2.58 21.56
CA PRO A 91 -9.21 -2.44 21.13
C PRO A 91 -9.42 -1.39 20.03
N TYR A 92 -8.60 -0.36 19.98
CA TYR A 92 -8.66 0.66 18.93
C TYR A 92 -8.30 0.14 17.53
N HIS A 93 -7.54 -0.95 17.43
CA HIS A 93 -7.31 -1.63 16.16
C HIS A 93 -8.61 -2.24 15.63
N GLU A 94 -9.33 -2.97 16.48
CA GLU A 94 -10.63 -3.56 16.12
C GLU A 94 -11.69 -2.48 15.83
N ALA A 95 -11.65 -1.38 16.58
CA ALA A 95 -12.49 -0.21 16.31
C ALA A 95 -12.14 0.54 15.02
N GLY A 96 -11.04 0.19 14.34
CA GLY A 96 -10.62 0.81 13.10
C GLY A 96 -10.11 2.24 13.23
N LEU A 97 -9.57 2.63 14.39
CA LEU A 97 -9.01 3.97 14.60
C LEU A 97 -7.65 4.15 13.91
N TYR A 98 -7.01 3.08 13.53
CA TYR A 98 -5.79 3.06 12.71
C TYR A 98 -5.67 1.76 11.91
N TYR A 99 -4.82 1.80 10.90
CA TYR A 99 -4.39 0.65 10.11
C TYR A 99 -2.90 0.40 10.35
N ILE A 100 -2.51 -0.85 10.67
CA ILE A 100 -1.10 -1.23 10.79
C ILE A 100 -0.55 -1.39 9.37
N GLN A 101 0.38 -0.52 8.99
CA GLN A 101 0.90 -0.45 7.62
C GLN A 101 2.40 -0.19 7.66
N GLU A 102 3.14 -0.88 6.80
CA GLU A 102 4.56 -0.61 6.63
C GLU A 102 4.78 0.82 6.12
N PRO A 103 5.79 1.55 6.63
CA PRO A 103 6.01 2.94 6.25
C PRO A 103 6.13 3.15 4.74
N SER A 104 6.93 2.33 4.06
CA SER A 104 7.11 2.40 2.59
C SER A 104 5.81 2.19 1.82
N ALA A 105 4.92 1.31 2.32
CA ALA A 105 3.63 1.03 1.69
C ALA A 105 2.62 2.20 1.77
N MET A 106 2.91 3.24 2.56
CA MET A 106 2.09 4.45 2.62
C MET A 106 2.41 5.44 1.47
N ALA A 107 3.62 5.36 0.89
CA ALA A 107 4.07 6.31 -0.11
C ALA A 107 3.24 6.30 -1.42
N PRO A 108 2.90 5.14 -2.03
CA PRO A 108 2.18 5.12 -3.29
C PRO A 108 0.81 5.83 -3.23
N ALA A 109 0.02 5.58 -2.18
CA ALA A 109 -1.28 6.25 -2.02
C ALA A 109 -1.11 7.76 -1.79
N GLN A 110 -0.09 8.18 -1.03
CA GLN A 110 0.23 9.60 -0.84
C GLN A 110 0.62 10.28 -2.15
N LEU A 111 1.44 9.61 -2.99
CA LEU A 111 1.88 10.13 -4.29
C LEU A 111 0.75 10.22 -5.32
N LEU A 112 -0.29 9.39 -5.19
CA LEU A 112 -1.47 9.48 -6.06
C LEU A 112 -2.21 10.82 -5.86
N ALA A 113 -2.10 11.43 -4.70
CA ALA A 113 -2.62 12.76 -4.37
C ALA A 113 -4.12 12.90 -4.68
N VAL A 114 -4.90 11.96 -4.16
CA VAL A 114 -6.36 11.92 -4.31
C VAL A 114 -7.01 13.14 -3.69
N GLN A 115 -8.07 13.66 -4.33
CA GLN A 115 -8.86 14.78 -3.85
C GLN A 115 -10.31 14.35 -3.62
N PRO A 116 -11.02 14.97 -2.67
CA PRO A 116 -12.45 14.76 -2.48
C PRO A 116 -13.24 14.94 -3.79
N GLY A 117 -14.20 14.05 -4.04
CA GLY A 117 -15.04 14.08 -5.25
C GLY A 117 -14.49 13.29 -6.44
N GLU A 118 -13.23 12.82 -6.42
CA GLU A 118 -12.64 12.04 -7.51
C GLU A 118 -13.17 10.60 -7.58
N ARG A 119 -13.09 10.02 -8.77
CA ARG A 119 -13.32 8.59 -9.05
C ARG A 119 -11.98 7.87 -9.04
N VAL A 120 -11.76 7.05 -8.03
CA VAL A 120 -10.48 6.41 -7.74
C VAL A 120 -10.59 4.90 -7.88
N LEU A 121 -9.59 4.27 -8.50
CA LEU A 121 -9.44 2.82 -8.58
C LEU A 121 -8.16 2.39 -7.86
N ASP A 122 -8.28 1.44 -6.95
CA ASP A 122 -7.19 0.61 -6.44
C ASP A 122 -7.32 -0.77 -7.11
N LEU A 123 -6.49 -1.05 -8.12
CA LEU A 123 -6.70 -2.18 -9.03
C LEU A 123 -6.25 -3.53 -8.46
N CYS A 124 -5.32 -3.52 -7.48
CA CYS A 124 -4.78 -4.70 -6.80
C CYS A 124 -4.82 -4.48 -5.27
N ALA A 125 -6.02 -4.26 -4.74
CA ALA A 125 -6.26 -3.55 -3.49
C ALA A 125 -5.95 -4.32 -2.20
N ALA A 126 -6.05 -5.66 -2.21
CA ALA A 126 -5.94 -6.43 -0.97
C ALA A 126 -4.52 -6.42 -0.37
N PRO A 127 -4.40 -6.33 0.94
CA PRO A 127 -5.46 -6.46 1.95
C PRO A 127 -6.20 -5.16 2.32
N GLY A 128 -5.97 -4.02 1.64
CA GLY A 128 -6.72 -2.78 1.85
C GLY A 128 -5.94 -1.63 2.51
N GLY A 129 -4.64 -1.80 2.79
CA GLY A 129 -3.83 -0.75 3.42
C GLY A 129 -3.78 0.54 2.60
N LYS A 130 -3.60 0.44 1.29
CA LYS A 130 -3.59 1.58 0.38
C LYS A 130 -5.00 2.08 0.09
N SER A 131 -5.97 1.17 -0.14
CA SER A 131 -7.37 1.52 -0.35
C SER A 131 -7.94 2.36 0.81
N THR A 132 -7.68 1.96 2.05
CA THR A 132 -8.15 2.71 3.24
C THR A 132 -7.45 4.05 3.41
N GLN A 133 -6.24 4.22 2.85
CA GLN A 133 -5.55 5.51 2.78
C GLN A 133 -6.20 6.42 1.74
N LEU A 134 -6.47 5.90 0.53
CA LEU A 134 -7.17 6.63 -0.54
C LEU A 134 -8.56 7.09 -0.09
N ALA A 135 -9.31 6.21 0.61
CA ALA A 135 -10.61 6.56 1.17
C ALA A 135 -10.53 7.72 2.18
N ALA A 136 -9.48 7.75 3.01
CA ALA A 136 -9.26 8.83 3.95
C ALA A 136 -9.05 10.19 3.25
N GLU A 137 -8.34 10.21 2.12
CA GLU A 137 -8.13 11.40 1.30
C GLU A 137 -9.42 11.85 0.58
N LEU A 138 -10.28 10.91 0.17
CA LEU A 138 -11.59 11.22 -0.41
C LEU A 138 -12.57 11.85 0.59
N LYS A 139 -12.36 11.70 1.89
CA LYS A 139 -13.19 12.28 2.97
C LYS A 139 -14.69 11.98 2.85
N GLY A 140 -15.05 10.84 2.25
CA GLY A 140 -16.43 10.43 2.00
C GLY A 140 -17.06 11.00 0.73
N GLU A 141 -16.33 11.78 -0.06
CA GLU A 141 -16.79 12.34 -1.33
C GLU A 141 -16.20 11.59 -2.52
N GLY A 142 -16.93 11.53 -3.65
CA GLY A 142 -16.52 10.74 -4.81
C GLY A 142 -16.75 9.23 -4.62
N ILE A 143 -15.99 8.41 -5.34
CA ILE A 143 -16.08 6.95 -5.27
C ILE A 143 -14.70 6.29 -5.30
N LEU A 144 -14.52 5.25 -4.48
CA LEU A 144 -13.36 4.38 -4.51
C LEU A 144 -13.78 2.97 -4.94
N VAL A 145 -13.25 2.49 -6.06
CA VAL A 145 -13.36 1.09 -6.46
C VAL A 145 -12.10 0.36 -6.01
N CYS A 146 -12.27 -0.69 -5.21
CA CYS A 146 -11.19 -1.52 -4.67
C CYS A 146 -11.30 -2.91 -5.28
N ASN A 147 -10.42 -3.26 -6.21
CA ASN A 147 -10.47 -4.55 -6.89
C ASN A 147 -9.42 -5.53 -6.37
N GLU A 148 -9.83 -6.79 -6.25
CA GLU A 148 -8.93 -7.90 -5.93
C GLU A 148 -9.38 -9.17 -6.66
N ILE A 149 -8.48 -9.76 -7.45
CA ILE A 149 -8.80 -10.95 -8.27
C ILE A 149 -9.04 -12.21 -7.44
N HIS A 150 -8.43 -12.34 -6.25
CA HIS A 150 -8.55 -13.52 -5.40
C HIS A 150 -9.73 -13.39 -4.43
N PRO A 151 -10.76 -14.27 -4.49
CA PRO A 151 -11.98 -14.13 -3.69
C PRO A 151 -11.72 -14.05 -2.17
N ALA A 152 -10.83 -14.88 -1.65
CA ALA A 152 -10.50 -14.87 -0.22
C ALA A 152 -9.86 -13.55 0.23
N ARG A 153 -9.02 -12.94 -0.62
CA ARG A 153 -8.38 -11.65 -0.35
C ARG A 153 -9.38 -10.50 -0.53
N ALA A 154 -10.29 -10.60 -1.50
CA ALA A 154 -11.37 -9.63 -1.68
C ALA A 154 -12.30 -9.58 -0.46
N LYS A 155 -12.58 -10.74 0.16
CA LYS A 155 -13.32 -10.80 1.43
C LYS A 155 -12.60 -10.07 2.56
N ALA A 156 -11.31 -10.33 2.75
CA ALA A 156 -10.51 -9.62 3.76
C ALA A 156 -10.44 -8.10 3.50
N LEU A 157 -10.37 -7.70 2.23
CA LEU A 157 -10.43 -6.29 1.82
C LEU A 157 -11.78 -5.66 2.23
N SER A 158 -12.91 -6.35 1.99
CA SER A 158 -14.24 -5.88 2.39
C SER A 158 -14.34 -5.68 3.90
N GLU A 159 -13.87 -6.66 4.68
CA GLU A 159 -13.82 -6.57 6.15
C GLU A 159 -12.99 -5.36 6.64
N HIS A 160 -11.89 -5.05 5.97
CA HIS A 160 -11.10 -3.86 6.29
C HIS A 160 -11.79 -2.55 5.90
N VAL A 161 -12.46 -2.50 4.75
CA VAL A 161 -13.27 -1.33 4.32
C VAL A 161 -14.37 -1.04 5.35
N GLU A 162 -15.10 -2.07 5.78
CA GLU A 162 -16.14 -1.94 6.80
C GLU A 162 -15.58 -1.52 8.16
N ARG A 163 -14.53 -2.19 8.63
CA ARG A 163 -13.87 -1.89 9.90
C ARG A 163 -13.38 -0.43 9.97
N MET A 164 -12.86 0.08 8.87
CA MET A 164 -12.38 1.47 8.78
C MET A 164 -13.52 2.49 8.63
N GLY A 165 -14.78 2.05 8.45
CA GLY A 165 -15.95 2.92 8.34
C GLY A 165 -16.01 3.71 7.03
N ILE A 166 -15.55 3.11 5.94
CA ILE A 166 -15.54 3.73 4.62
C ILE A 166 -16.92 3.55 3.98
N VAL A 167 -17.58 4.65 3.60
CA VAL A 167 -18.96 4.65 3.11
C VAL A 167 -19.09 4.78 1.59
N ASN A 168 -18.04 5.22 0.91
CA ASN A 168 -18.01 5.51 -0.52
C ASN A 168 -17.08 4.59 -1.31
N ALA A 169 -16.85 3.36 -0.82
CA ALA A 169 -16.06 2.35 -1.50
C ALA A 169 -16.95 1.20 -2.03
N CYS A 170 -16.54 0.67 -3.19
CA CYS A 170 -17.09 -0.54 -3.79
C CYS A 170 -15.96 -1.57 -3.91
N VAL A 171 -16.13 -2.74 -3.29
CA VAL A 171 -15.17 -3.85 -3.44
C VAL A 171 -15.63 -4.74 -4.58
N THR A 172 -14.72 -4.99 -5.53
CA THR A 172 -14.94 -5.87 -6.69
C THR A 172 -13.99 -7.06 -6.66
N ASN A 173 -14.44 -8.19 -7.21
CA ASN A 173 -13.61 -9.39 -7.36
C ASN A 173 -13.60 -9.79 -8.83
N GLU A 174 -12.90 -9.00 -9.65
CA GLU A 174 -12.89 -9.13 -11.10
C GLU A 174 -11.47 -9.15 -11.66
N PRO A 175 -11.24 -9.84 -12.80
CA PRO A 175 -10.01 -9.67 -13.56
C PRO A 175 -9.88 -8.22 -14.06
N PRO A 176 -8.66 -7.63 -14.09
CA PRO A 176 -8.44 -6.28 -14.62
C PRO A 176 -9.03 -6.03 -16.02
N LYS A 177 -8.94 -7.05 -16.89
CA LYS A 177 -9.50 -7.00 -18.24
C LYS A 177 -11.03 -6.77 -18.22
N ARG A 178 -11.74 -7.43 -17.33
CA ARG A 178 -13.21 -7.25 -17.22
C ARG A 178 -13.56 -5.83 -16.77
N LEU A 179 -12.80 -5.28 -15.83
CA LEU A 179 -12.99 -3.89 -15.39
C LEU A 179 -12.69 -2.89 -16.52
N SER A 180 -11.65 -3.13 -17.33
CA SER A 180 -11.33 -2.24 -18.44
C SER A 180 -12.41 -2.22 -19.53
N GLU A 181 -13.17 -3.29 -19.70
CA GLU A 181 -14.33 -3.34 -20.59
C GLU A 181 -15.53 -2.52 -20.05
N LEU A 182 -15.65 -2.41 -18.71
CA LEU A 182 -16.78 -1.76 -18.06
C LEU A 182 -16.55 -0.27 -17.79
N PHE A 183 -15.32 0.15 -17.62
CA PHE A 183 -14.96 1.49 -17.15
C PHE A 183 -13.93 2.21 -18.05
N PRO A 184 -14.08 2.24 -19.40
CA PRO A 184 -13.14 2.98 -20.24
C PRO A 184 -13.19 4.48 -19.92
N ASP A 185 -12.01 5.14 -19.83
CA ASP A 185 -11.86 6.58 -19.57
C ASP A 185 -12.61 7.10 -18.33
N TYR A 186 -12.78 6.24 -17.31
CA TYR A 186 -13.67 6.54 -16.19
C TYR A 186 -12.98 7.16 -14.99
N PHE A 187 -11.81 6.67 -14.58
CA PHE A 187 -11.18 7.03 -13.32
C PHE A 187 -10.28 8.27 -13.45
N ASP A 188 -10.38 9.14 -12.45
CA ASP A 188 -9.50 10.29 -12.29
C ASP A 188 -8.10 9.87 -11.82
N LYS A 189 -8.06 8.87 -10.95
CA LYS A 189 -6.84 8.34 -10.32
C LYS A 189 -6.87 6.83 -10.29
N ILE A 190 -5.74 6.21 -10.63
CA ILE A 190 -5.58 4.74 -10.53
C ILE A 190 -4.31 4.42 -9.74
N LEU A 191 -4.44 3.58 -8.74
CA LEU A 191 -3.34 2.93 -8.05
C LEU A 191 -3.19 1.49 -8.56
N VAL A 192 -1.99 1.13 -8.95
CA VAL A 192 -1.60 -0.23 -9.30
C VAL A 192 -0.46 -0.64 -8.37
N ASP A 193 -0.80 -1.18 -7.18
CA ASP A 193 0.17 -1.87 -6.32
C ASP A 193 0.25 -3.32 -6.78
N ALA A 194 1.07 -3.55 -7.80
CA ALA A 194 1.01 -4.74 -8.60
C ALA A 194 1.47 -6.01 -7.86
N PRO A 195 0.87 -7.18 -8.16
CA PRO A 195 1.44 -8.45 -7.77
C PRO A 195 2.84 -8.57 -8.36
N CYS A 196 3.80 -8.97 -7.53
CA CYS A 196 5.22 -8.99 -7.88
C CYS A 196 5.92 -10.20 -7.24
N SER A 197 7.19 -10.40 -7.57
CA SER A 197 8.01 -11.49 -7.01
C SER A 197 8.25 -11.39 -5.50
N GLY A 198 7.89 -10.27 -4.87
CA GLY A 198 7.78 -10.15 -3.41
C GLY A 198 9.09 -10.07 -2.65
N GLU A 199 10.18 -9.63 -3.24
CA GLU A 199 11.52 -9.59 -2.62
C GLU A 199 11.57 -8.74 -1.34
N GLY A 200 10.79 -7.68 -1.26
CA GLY A 200 10.63 -6.89 -0.02
C GLY A 200 9.96 -7.66 1.12
N MET A 201 9.37 -8.84 0.83
CA MET A 201 8.78 -9.71 1.84
C MET A 201 9.76 -10.71 2.44
N PHE A 202 10.98 -10.86 1.91
CA PHE A 202 11.97 -11.83 2.37
C PHE A 202 12.29 -11.71 3.87
N ARG A 203 12.32 -10.50 4.39
CA ARG A 203 12.53 -10.23 5.84
C ARG A 203 11.33 -10.59 6.72
N LYS A 204 10.16 -10.81 6.12
CA LYS A 204 8.89 -11.05 6.82
C LYS A 204 8.44 -12.49 6.73
N ASN A 205 8.76 -13.14 5.62
CA ASN A 205 8.23 -14.46 5.28
C ASN A 205 9.31 -15.31 4.61
N GLN A 206 9.77 -16.35 5.30
CA GLN A 206 10.76 -17.28 4.79
C GLN A 206 10.23 -18.04 3.55
N ALA A 207 8.93 -18.35 3.49
CA ALA A 207 8.34 -19.00 2.32
C ALA A 207 8.49 -18.15 1.05
N ALA A 208 8.46 -16.83 1.17
CA ALA A 208 8.71 -15.94 0.02
C ALA A 208 10.12 -16.13 -0.59
N CYS A 209 11.14 -16.47 0.24
CA CYS A 209 12.47 -16.80 -0.25
C CYS A 209 12.49 -18.16 -0.96
N GLU A 210 11.73 -19.13 -0.47
CA GLU A 210 11.69 -20.51 -0.99
C GLU A 210 10.92 -20.62 -2.31
N GLU A 211 9.89 -19.82 -2.48
CA GLU A 211 9.05 -19.76 -3.67
C GLU A 211 9.63 -18.85 -4.78
N TRP A 212 10.60 -18.02 -4.44
CA TRP A 212 11.17 -17.06 -5.38
C TRP A 212 12.06 -17.72 -6.43
N SER A 213 11.93 -17.29 -7.68
CA SER A 213 12.81 -17.67 -8.78
C SER A 213 12.89 -16.56 -9.84
N LEU A 214 13.92 -16.59 -10.67
CA LEU A 214 14.04 -15.68 -11.83
C LEU A 214 12.89 -15.86 -12.82
N GLU A 215 12.35 -17.06 -12.95
CA GLU A 215 11.17 -17.35 -13.78
C GLU A 215 9.93 -16.67 -13.21
N ASN A 216 9.75 -16.70 -11.88
CA ASN A 216 8.66 -16.00 -11.22
C ASN A 216 8.77 -14.48 -11.39
N VAL A 217 9.98 -13.90 -11.30
CA VAL A 217 10.23 -12.47 -11.60
C VAL A 217 9.75 -12.14 -13.02
N LYS A 218 10.06 -12.97 -14.00
CA LYS A 218 9.62 -12.77 -15.39
C LYS A 218 8.10 -12.86 -15.53
N LEU A 219 7.48 -13.89 -14.97
CA LEU A 219 6.01 -14.07 -14.98
C LEU A 219 5.29 -12.91 -14.33
N CYS A 220 5.84 -12.36 -13.24
CA CYS A 220 5.31 -11.16 -12.60
C CYS A 220 5.42 -9.94 -13.52
N GLY A 221 6.56 -9.75 -14.19
CA GLY A 221 6.73 -8.67 -15.16
C GLY A 221 5.73 -8.72 -16.31
N ASP A 222 5.51 -9.90 -16.89
CA ASP A 222 4.54 -10.10 -17.96
C ASP A 222 3.09 -9.80 -17.47
N ARG A 223 2.72 -10.25 -16.27
CA ARG A 223 1.43 -9.96 -15.65
C ARG A 223 1.25 -8.47 -15.34
N GLN A 224 2.30 -7.80 -14.90
CA GLN A 224 2.28 -6.36 -14.64
C GLN A 224 2.03 -5.55 -15.90
N ASP A 225 2.59 -5.97 -17.03
CA ASP A 225 2.34 -5.35 -18.34
C ASP A 225 0.85 -5.41 -18.71
N GLU A 226 0.20 -6.58 -18.54
CA GLU A 226 -1.24 -6.75 -18.80
C GLU A 226 -2.10 -5.88 -17.86
N ILE A 227 -1.75 -5.81 -16.58
CA ILE A 227 -2.47 -5.00 -15.59
C ILE A 227 -2.35 -3.51 -15.91
N LEU A 228 -1.16 -3.06 -16.28
CA LEU A 228 -0.92 -1.65 -16.64
C LEU A 228 -1.65 -1.27 -17.92
N ASP A 229 -1.71 -2.15 -18.93
CA ASP A 229 -2.46 -1.90 -20.16
C ASP A 229 -3.97 -1.78 -19.88
N CYS A 230 -4.53 -2.61 -18.99
CA CYS A 230 -5.91 -2.47 -18.52
C CYS A 230 -6.12 -1.15 -17.75
N ALA A 231 -5.18 -0.76 -16.91
CA ALA A 231 -5.25 0.50 -16.17
C ALA A 231 -5.24 1.72 -17.10
N ALA A 232 -4.43 1.68 -18.17
CA ALA A 232 -4.39 2.76 -19.18
C ALA A 232 -5.74 2.96 -19.86
N VAL A 233 -6.47 1.88 -20.19
CA VAL A 233 -7.82 1.97 -20.77
C VAL A 233 -8.83 2.63 -19.82
N MET A 234 -8.70 2.38 -18.52
CA MET A 234 -9.62 2.88 -17.50
C MET A 234 -9.33 4.31 -17.04
N LEU A 235 -8.10 4.79 -17.26
CA LEU A 235 -7.67 6.13 -16.85
C LEU A 235 -8.20 7.16 -17.84
N ARG A 236 -8.93 8.17 -17.35
CA ARG A 236 -9.38 9.26 -18.22
C ARG A 236 -8.21 10.11 -18.72
N PRO A 237 -8.35 10.80 -19.85
CA PRO A 237 -7.37 11.80 -20.30
C PRO A 237 -7.08 12.83 -19.18
N GLY A 238 -5.79 13.08 -18.92
CA GLY A 238 -5.35 13.97 -17.84
C GLY A 238 -5.44 13.39 -16.44
N GLY A 239 -5.86 12.11 -16.30
CA GLY A 239 -5.83 11.38 -15.02
C GLY A 239 -4.40 11.05 -14.57
N ARG A 240 -4.27 10.50 -13.36
CA ARG A 240 -2.97 10.09 -12.79
C ARG A 240 -2.98 8.62 -12.43
N LEU A 241 -1.94 7.90 -12.86
CA LEU A 241 -1.65 6.53 -12.47
C LEU A 241 -0.40 6.51 -11.59
N VAL A 242 -0.45 5.79 -10.48
CA VAL A 242 0.71 5.43 -9.65
C VAL A 242 0.89 3.93 -9.70
N TYR A 243 2.08 3.50 -10.08
CA TYR A 243 2.51 2.11 -10.09
C TYR A 243 3.49 1.86 -8.95
N SER A 244 3.32 0.76 -8.24
CA SER A 244 4.22 0.31 -7.17
C SER A 244 4.31 -1.20 -7.11
N THR A 245 5.43 -1.69 -6.57
CA THR A 245 5.66 -3.09 -6.24
C THR A 245 6.36 -3.20 -4.89
N CYS A 246 6.46 -4.41 -4.36
CA CYS A 246 7.32 -4.70 -3.21
C CYS A 246 8.54 -5.56 -3.60
N THR A 247 9.08 -5.38 -4.80
CA THR A 247 10.28 -6.06 -5.28
C THR A 247 11.41 -5.07 -5.58
N PHE A 248 12.65 -5.56 -5.66
CA PHE A 248 13.82 -4.81 -6.11
C PHE A 248 14.20 -5.14 -7.57
N ALA A 249 13.42 -6.00 -8.25
CA ALA A 249 13.73 -6.44 -9.60
C ALA A 249 13.52 -5.30 -10.64
N PRO A 250 14.56 -4.85 -11.37
CA PRO A 250 14.38 -3.82 -12.40
C PRO A 250 13.43 -4.23 -13.51
N LEU A 251 13.32 -5.53 -13.80
CA LEU A 251 12.38 -6.06 -14.78
C LEU A 251 10.93 -5.74 -14.44
N GLU A 252 10.61 -5.80 -13.14
CA GLU A 252 9.27 -5.55 -12.59
C GLU A 252 9.01 -4.06 -12.25
N ASN A 253 10.03 -3.24 -12.14
CA ASN A 253 9.95 -1.83 -11.81
C ASN A 253 10.21 -0.96 -13.03
N GLU A 254 11.45 -0.51 -13.23
CA GLU A 254 11.83 0.37 -14.34
C GLU A 254 11.51 -0.26 -15.70
N GLY A 255 11.72 -1.58 -15.83
CA GLY A 255 11.43 -2.33 -17.04
C GLY A 255 9.95 -2.29 -17.40
N SER A 256 9.05 -2.52 -16.43
CA SER A 256 7.60 -2.42 -16.64
C SER A 256 7.18 -1.02 -17.05
N VAL A 257 7.72 0.01 -16.40
CA VAL A 257 7.44 1.40 -16.74
C VAL A 257 7.92 1.74 -18.16
N VAL A 258 9.14 1.33 -18.52
CA VAL A 258 9.68 1.56 -19.88
C VAL A 258 8.84 0.86 -20.95
N ARG A 259 8.43 -0.39 -20.73
CA ARG A 259 7.57 -1.13 -21.65
C ARG A 259 6.19 -0.48 -21.77
N PHE A 260 5.61 -0.06 -20.64
CA PHE A 260 4.33 0.65 -20.59
C PHE A 260 4.37 1.96 -21.41
N LEU A 261 5.35 2.83 -21.15
CA LEU A 261 5.49 4.11 -21.88
C LEU A 261 5.73 3.94 -23.39
N LYS A 262 6.35 2.83 -23.82
CA LYS A 262 6.48 2.51 -25.25
C LYS A 262 5.15 2.12 -25.88
N ARG A 263 4.26 1.43 -25.15
CA ARG A 263 2.93 1.04 -25.66
C ARG A 263 1.90 2.17 -25.56
N HIS A 264 2.09 3.08 -24.60
CA HIS A 264 1.19 4.22 -24.31
C HIS A 264 1.97 5.55 -24.33
N PRO A 265 2.37 6.06 -25.49
CA PRO A 265 3.26 7.22 -25.60
C PRO A 265 2.56 8.58 -25.35
N HIS A 266 1.24 8.59 -25.08
CA HIS A 266 0.44 9.84 -24.96
C HIS A 266 -0.33 9.91 -23.64
#